data_eb74fd1134d89251886333f12ccf4dcf
#
_entry.id   eb74fd1134d89251886333f12ccf4dcf
#
_cell.length_a   1.000
_cell.length_b   1.000
_cell.length_c   1.000
_cell.angle_alpha   90.00
_cell.angle_beta   90.00
_cell.angle_gamma   90.00
#
_symmetry.space_group_name_H-M   'P 1'
#
loop_
_entity.id
_entity.type
_entity.pdbx_description
1 polymer ?
#
loop_
_entity_poly.entity_id
_entity_poly.type
_entity_poly.pdbx_seq_one_letter_code
_entity_poly.pdbx_strand_id
1 'polypeptide(L)'
;MSDPLRIGLLGASRIAELAITEASRETGDVRAAVAARDPERARAYAAEHGYEGIRDGYEELIADDTLDLIYIGLPNGLHAEWTVRALDAGRSVLVEKPFASNLLEFDAVASRLESSRGWAWEAFHYADHPAVHRLIEVVRSGEIGELRGIDVHMDMPAPPASDPRWSFDLAGGAMMDLGCYALNGLLLLGEALGEPVELISAEADPYEGDGRVDATVRARLRLGEAPVAMHASMAGPGWDFGLRVTGSLGETYLPNFVKPQEDGRLIVRSTSGVGAEERVERTGGASSYAYQLRRVRDAVRADQRSAALLGRSRRTMALLDAVYAESGMPRRPGRLG
;
A
#
# COMPACT_ATOMS: atom_id res chain seq x y z
N MET A 1 21.23 -15.17 2.89
CA MET A 1 20.00 -14.77 2.14
C MET A 1 19.09 -15.97 2.15
N SER A 2 17.80 -15.78 2.45
CA SER A 2 16.80 -16.86 2.44
C SER A 2 16.62 -17.42 1.02
N ASP A 3 16.22 -18.69 0.90
CA ASP A 3 15.98 -19.31 -0.40
C ASP A 3 14.92 -18.58 -1.20
N PRO A 4 15.07 -18.45 -2.54
CA PRO A 4 14.09 -17.80 -3.40
C PRO A 4 12.67 -18.36 -3.23
N LEU A 5 11.66 -17.50 -3.32
CA LEU A 5 10.25 -17.93 -3.35
C LEU A 5 9.84 -18.33 -4.77
N ARG A 6 8.98 -19.32 -4.87
CA ARG A 6 8.21 -19.61 -6.08
C ARG A 6 6.87 -18.86 -6.01
N ILE A 7 6.72 -17.85 -6.86
CA ILE A 7 5.60 -16.91 -6.77
C ILE A 7 4.59 -17.17 -7.88
N GLY A 8 3.31 -17.32 -7.48
CA GLY A 8 2.15 -17.33 -8.37
C GLY A 8 1.55 -15.94 -8.48
N LEU A 9 1.21 -15.51 -9.69
CA LEU A 9 0.57 -14.24 -9.97
C LEU A 9 -0.93 -14.43 -10.26
N LEU A 10 -1.78 -13.91 -9.40
CA LEU A 10 -3.23 -13.89 -9.56
C LEU A 10 -3.65 -12.51 -10.10
N GLY A 11 -3.82 -12.43 -11.43
CA GLY A 11 -4.14 -11.23 -12.18
C GLY A 11 -2.95 -10.65 -12.96
N ALA A 12 -2.95 -10.77 -14.28
CA ALA A 12 -1.98 -10.16 -15.19
C ALA A 12 -2.23 -8.64 -15.30
N SER A 13 -1.90 -7.90 -14.24
CA SER A 13 -2.14 -6.46 -14.09
C SER A 13 -0.87 -5.63 -14.30
N ARG A 14 -1.03 -4.33 -14.62
CA ARG A 14 0.11 -3.41 -14.76
C ARG A 14 0.92 -3.27 -13.45
N ILE A 15 0.23 -3.30 -12.30
CA ILE A 15 0.94 -3.19 -11.02
C ILE A 15 1.80 -4.42 -10.74
N ALA A 16 1.37 -5.60 -11.18
CA ALA A 16 2.12 -6.85 -11.01
C ALA A 16 3.48 -6.83 -11.72
N GLU A 17 3.62 -6.04 -12.79
CA GLU A 17 4.90 -5.84 -13.45
C GLU A 17 5.94 -5.24 -12.50
N LEU A 18 5.60 -4.15 -11.81
CA LEU A 18 6.49 -3.52 -10.84
C LEU A 18 6.62 -4.33 -9.55
N ALA A 19 5.46 -4.77 -9.02
CA ALA A 19 5.37 -5.33 -7.68
C ALA A 19 6.00 -6.73 -7.55
N ILE A 20 5.92 -7.53 -8.61
CA ILE A 20 6.43 -8.90 -8.61
C ILE A 20 7.45 -9.14 -9.71
N THR A 21 7.14 -8.79 -10.96
CA THR A 21 8.00 -9.16 -12.09
C THR A 21 9.37 -8.50 -12.00
N GLU A 22 9.42 -7.16 -11.88
CA GLU A 22 10.68 -6.43 -11.74
C GLU A 22 11.32 -6.69 -10.36
N ALA A 23 10.53 -6.69 -9.30
CA ALA A 23 11.03 -6.99 -7.96
C ALA A 23 11.66 -8.38 -7.87
N SER A 24 11.09 -9.41 -8.52
CA SER A 24 11.67 -10.76 -8.57
C SER A 24 13.00 -10.80 -9.33
N ARG A 25 13.17 -9.95 -10.36
CA ARG A 25 14.48 -9.82 -11.04
C ARG A 25 15.55 -9.26 -10.12
N GLU A 26 15.19 -8.29 -9.26
CA GLU A 26 16.10 -7.71 -8.27
C GLU A 26 16.40 -8.67 -7.10
N THR A 27 15.43 -9.50 -6.71
CA THR A 27 15.56 -10.37 -5.52
C THR A 27 15.98 -11.79 -5.84
N GLY A 28 15.86 -12.22 -7.11
CA GLY A 28 16.16 -13.59 -7.55
C GLY A 28 15.02 -14.58 -7.28
N ASP A 29 13.80 -14.11 -6.93
CA ASP A 29 12.65 -14.98 -6.72
C ASP A 29 12.12 -15.52 -8.06
N VAL A 30 11.52 -16.71 -8.02
CA VAL A 30 11.05 -17.43 -9.21
C VAL A 30 9.64 -17.01 -9.58
N ARG A 31 9.47 -16.53 -10.79
CA ARG A 31 8.17 -16.24 -11.40
C ARG A 31 7.56 -17.55 -11.92
N ALA A 32 6.86 -18.27 -11.03
CA ALA A 32 6.46 -19.65 -11.30
C ALA A 32 5.23 -19.75 -12.21
N ALA A 33 4.15 -19.05 -11.91
CA ALA A 33 2.91 -19.17 -12.69
C ALA A 33 2.10 -17.88 -12.72
N VAL A 34 1.29 -17.71 -13.78
CA VAL A 34 0.31 -16.63 -13.93
C VAL A 34 -1.07 -17.21 -14.16
N ALA A 35 -2.08 -16.65 -13.51
CA ALA A 35 -3.48 -16.86 -13.85
C ALA A 35 -4.18 -15.52 -14.12
N ALA A 36 -5.06 -15.49 -15.13
CA ALA A 36 -5.91 -14.37 -15.45
C ALA A 36 -7.30 -14.85 -15.86
N ARG A 37 -8.32 -13.96 -15.85
CA ARG A 37 -9.67 -14.27 -16.34
C ARG A 37 -9.68 -14.69 -17.82
N ASP A 38 -8.78 -14.11 -18.59
CA ASP A 38 -8.54 -14.45 -19.98
C ASP A 38 -7.25 -15.26 -20.07
N PRO A 39 -7.30 -16.54 -20.46
CA PRO A 39 -6.12 -17.40 -20.58
C PRO A 39 -5.10 -16.90 -21.61
N GLU A 40 -5.54 -16.25 -22.70
CA GLU A 40 -4.63 -15.67 -23.70
C GLU A 40 -3.81 -14.53 -23.10
N ARG A 41 -4.44 -13.70 -22.27
CA ARG A 41 -3.75 -12.65 -21.50
C ARG A 41 -2.73 -13.24 -20.52
N ALA A 42 -3.07 -14.35 -19.85
CA ALA A 42 -2.12 -15.04 -18.98
C ALA A 42 -0.92 -15.56 -19.76
N ARG A 43 -1.13 -16.19 -20.95
CA ARG A 43 -0.07 -16.70 -21.81
C ARG A 43 0.84 -15.58 -22.33
N ALA A 44 0.24 -14.49 -22.84
CA ALA A 44 0.99 -13.32 -23.31
C ALA A 44 1.85 -12.73 -22.20
N TYR A 45 1.28 -12.51 -21.01
CA TYR A 45 1.98 -11.97 -19.85
C TYR A 45 3.12 -12.89 -19.39
N ALA A 46 2.87 -14.21 -19.33
CA ALA A 46 3.89 -15.18 -18.93
C ALA A 46 5.08 -15.21 -19.90
N ALA A 47 4.79 -15.16 -21.20
CA ALA A 47 5.82 -15.15 -22.27
C ALA A 47 6.64 -13.85 -22.23
N GLU A 48 5.98 -12.70 -22.09
CA GLU A 48 6.65 -11.38 -22.06
C GLU A 48 7.53 -11.19 -20.84
N HIS A 49 7.06 -11.66 -19.68
CA HIS A 49 7.72 -11.40 -18.39
C HIS A 49 8.53 -12.59 -17.83
N GLY A 50 8.60 -13.70 -18.58
CA GLY A 50 9.43 -14.85 -18.23
C GLY A 50 8.95 -15.62 -17.01
N TYR A 51 7.64 -15.89 -16.92
CA TYR A 51 7.08 -16.86 -16.00
C TYR A 51 7.25 -18.28 -16.55
N GLU A 52 7.42 -19.25 -15.65
CA GLU A 52 7.63 -20.66 -16.04
C GLU A 52 6.38 -21.27 -16.68
N GLY A 53 5.17 -20.77 -16.33
CA GLY A 53 3.92 -21.29 -16.90
C GLY A 53 2.69 -20.45 -16.54
N ILE A 54 1.53 -21.00 -16.90
CA ILE A 54 0.21 -20.45 -16.57
C ILE A 54 -0.60 -21.46 -15.79
N ARG A 55 -1.72 -21.00 -15.18
CA ARG A 55 -2.80 -21.86 -14.66
C ARG A 55 -4.13 -21.43 -15.27
N ASP A 56 -5.02 -22.41 -15.50
CA ASP A 56 -6.32 -22.18 -16.14
C ASP A 56 -7.33 -21.62 -15.12
N GLY A 57 -7.07 -20.41 -14.64
CA GLY A 57 -7.90 -19.71 -13.69
C GLY A 57 -7.28 -19.55 -12.31
N TYR A 58 -7.97 -18.77 -11.49
CA TYR A 58 -7.47 -18.37 -10.18
C TYR A 58 -7.50 -19.53 -9.17
N GLU A 59 -8.52 -20.39 -9.24
CA GLU A 59 -8.66 -21.57 -8.39
C GLU A 59 -7.52 -22.57 -8.62
N GLU A 60 -7.16 -22.81 -9.87
CA GLU A 60 -6.04 -23.70 -10.19
C GLU A 60 -4.70 -23.15 -9.70
N LEU A 61 -4.51 -21.83 -9.79
CA LEU A 61 -3.32 -21.19 -9.23
C LEU A 61 -3.27 -21.36 -7.70
N ILE A 62 -4.39 -21.15 -7.02
CA ILE A 62 -4.49 -21.32 -5.57
C ILE A 62 -4.24 -22.76 -5.16
N ALA A 63 -4.68 -23.75 -5.97
CA ALA A 63 -4.49 -25.17 -5.69
C ALA A 63 -3.05 -25.65 -5.91
N ASP A 64 -2.20 -24.89 -6.63
CA ASP A 64 -0.83 -25.27 -6.93
C ASP A 64 0.06 -25.28 -5.68
N ASP A 65 0.40 -26.46 -5.18
CA ASP A 65 1.19 -26.67 -3.97
C ASP A 65 2.69 -26.43 -4.16
N THR A 66 3.14 -26.20 -5.39
CA THR A 66 4.53 -25.85 -5.70
C THR A 66 4.84 -24.37 -5.46
N LEU A 67 3.82 -23.55 -5.20
CA LEU A 67 3.96 -22.12 -4.94
C LEU A 67 4.17 -21.84 -3.44
N ASP A 68 5.15 -21.01 -3.14
CA ASP A 68 5.42 -20.53 -1.78
C ASP A 68 4.56 -19.31 -1.40
N LEU A 69 4.26 -18.46 -2.40
CA LEU A 69 3.54 -17.21 -2.23
C LEU A 69 2.64 -16.96 -3.45
N ILE A 70 1.43 -16.47 -3.20
CA ILE A 70 0.54 -15.97 -4.24
C ILE A 70 0.44 -14.45 -4.11
N TYR A 71 0.73 -13.72 -5.19
CA TYR A 71 0.46 -12.30 -5.26
C TYR A 71 -0.91 -12.03 -5.86
N ILE A 72 -1.73 -11.25 -5.15
CA ILE A 72 -3.08 -10.86 -5.59
C ILE A 72 -3.05 -9.42 -6.10
N GLY A 73 -2.97 -9.27 -7.43
CA GLY A 73 -2.93 -7.97 -8.11
C GLY A 73 -4.22 -7.68 -8.87
N LEU A 74 -5.35 -7.81 -8.20
CA LEU A 74 -6.70 -7.60 -8.73
C LEU A 74 -7.23 -6.17 -8.42
N PRO A 75 -8.39 -5.75 -8.95
CA PRO A 75 -9.11 -4.57 -8.45
C PRO A 75 -9.47 -4.70 -6.96
N ASN A 76 -9.49 -3.57 -6.25
CA ASN A 76 -9.66 -3.49 -4.79
C ASN A 76 -10.82 -4.36 -4.25
N GLY A 77 -12.00 -4.31 -4.90
CA GLY A 77 -13.19 -5.06 -4.49
C GLY A 77 -13.07 -6.58 -4.63
N LEU A 78 -11.92 -7.10 -5.07
CA LEU A 78 -11.66 -8.54 -5.20
C LEU A 78 -10.58 -9.04 -4.24
N HIS A 79 -9.88 -8.12 -3.55
CA HIS A 79 -8.75 -8.49 -2.70
C HIS A 79 -9.17 -9.46 -1.58
N ALA A 80 -10.18 -9.09 -0.81
CA ALA A 80 -10.63 -9.88 0.33
C ALA A 80 -11.17 -11.25 -0.08
N GLU A 81 -12.01 -11.33 -1.13
CA GLU A 81 -12.55 -12.59 -1.63
C GLU A 81 -11.44 -13.58 -1.98
N TRP A 82 -10.48 -13.16 -2.81
CA TRP A 82 -9.40 -14.03 -3.27
C TRP A 82 -8.38 -14.32 -2.17
N THR A 83 -8.20 -13.42 -1.21
CA THR A 83 -7.40 -13.68 -0.01
C THR A 83 -8.04 -14.80 0.83
N VAL A 84 -9.34 -14.75 1.09
CA VAL A 84 -10.05 -15.81 1.84
C VAL A 84 -9.92 -17.15 1.13
N ARG A 85 -10.17 -17.22 -0.18
CA ARG A 85 -10.03 -18.46 -0.96
C ARG A 85 -8.62 -19.05 -0.87
N ALA A 86 -7.60 -18.22 -0.95
CA ALA A 86 -6.21 -18.65 -0.80
C ALA A 86 -5.91 -19.17 0.62
N LEU A 87 -6.38 -18.44 1.65
CA LEU A 87 -6.23 -18.85 3.04
C LEU A 87 -6.97 -20.16 3.37
N ASP A 88 -8.17 -20.36 2.81
CA ASP A 88 -8.93 -21.62 2.96
C ASP A 88 -8.20 -22.80 2.32
N ALA A 89 -7.41 -22.56 1.27
CA ALA A 89 -6.51 -23.54 0.66
C ALA A 89 -5.14 -23.66 1.40
N GLY A 90 -4.96 -22.93 2.49
CA GLY A 90 -3.72 -22.95 3.28
C GLY A 90 -2.55 -22.20 2.62
N ARG A 91 -2.81 -21.30 1.67
CA ARG A 91 -1.80 -20.54 0.94
C ARG A 91 -1.44 -19.22 1.61
N SER A 92 -0.19 -18.84 1.53
CA SER A 92 0.28 -17.50 1.90
C SER A 92 0.13 -16.53 0.73
N VAL A 93 -0.30 -15.30 1.02
CA VAL A 93 -0.56 -14.29 -0.01
C VAL A 93 0.11 -12.95 0.31
N LEU A 94 0.55 -12.26 -0.74
CA LEU A 94 0.84 -10.83 -0.74
C LEU A 94 -0.29 -10.16 -1.54
N VAL A 95 -1.19 -9.46 -0.86
CA VAL A 95 -2.36 -8.82 -1.47
C VAL A 95 -2.12 -7.34 -1.70
N GLU A 96 -2.49 -6.83 -2.87
CA GLU A 96 -2.44 -5.40 -3.15
C GLU A 96 -3.25 -4.58 -2.15
N LYS A 97 -2.80 -3.36 -1.96
CA LYS A 97 -3.47 -2.37 -1.14
C LYS A 97 -4.69 -1.76 -1.88
N PRO A 98 -5.72 -1.33 -1.16
CA PRO A 98 -5.97 -1.63 0.25
C PRO A 98 -6.37 -3.10 0.44
N PHE A 99 -6.16 -3.61 1.64
CA PHE A 99 -6.34 -5.05 1.95
C PHE A 99 -7.73 -5.59 1.61
N ALA A 100 -8.76 -4.76 1.77
CA ALA A 100 -10.16 -5.07 1.56
C ALA A 100 -10.91 -3.83 1.07
N SER A 101 -12.20 -3.97 0.75
CA SER A 101 -13.06 -2.84 0.34
C SER A 101 -13.47 -1.96 1.53
N ASN A 102 -13.56 -2.53 2.73
CA ASN A 102 -14.00 -1.88 3.96
C ASN A 102 -13.57 -2.69 5.20
N LEU A 103 -13.79 -2.11 6.38
CA LEU A 103 -13.39 -2.73 7.65
C LEU A 103 -14.10 -4.05 7.94
N LEU A 104 -15.38 -4.21 7.57
CA LEU A 104 -16.11 -5.46 7.80
C LEU A 104 -15.51 -6.60 6.99
N GLU A 105 -15.16 -6.34 5.74
CA GLU A 105 -14.48 -7.31 4.89
C GLU A 105 -13.09 -7.66 5.43
N PHE A 106 -12.34 -6.64 5.91
CA PHE A 106 -11.06 -6.87 6.57
C PHE A 106 -11.21 -7.80 7.78
N ASP A 107 -12.18 -7.53 8.67
CA ASP A 107 -12.40 -8.34 9.87
C ASP A 107 -12.80 -9.80 9.51
N ALA A 108 -13.53 -10.01 8.41
CA ALA A 108 -13.83 -11.33 7.88
C ALA A 108 -12.56 -12.07 7.42
N VAL A 109 -11.64 -11.40 6.72
CA VAL A 109 -10.34 -11.97 6.34
C VAL A 109 -9.48 -12.25 7.58
N ALA A 110 -9.42 -11.34 8.55
CA ALA A 110 -8.67 -11.50 9.78
C ALA A 110 -9.10 -12.74 10.57
N SER A 111 -10.41 -13.01 10.63
CA SER A 111 -10.95 -14.25 11.25
C SER A 111 -10.47 -15.51 10.54
N ARG A 112 -10.28 -15.49 9.22
CA ARG A 112 -9.73 -16.64 8.48
C ARG A 112 -8.25 -16.85 8.74
N LEU A 113 -7.48 -15.78 8.95
CA LEU A 113 -6.05 -15.88 9.31
C LEU A 113 -5.81 -16.66 10.61
N GLU A 114 -6.72 -16.59 11.57
CA GLU A 114 -6.60 -17.31 12.85
C GLU A 114 -6.57 -18.84 12.69
N SER A 115 -7.29 -19.37 11.70
CA SER A 115 -7.42 -20.81 11.44
C SER A 115 -6.61 -21.30 10.23
N SER A 116 -6.08 -20.40 9.40
CA SER A 116 -5.33 -20.76 8.20
C SER A 116 -3.91 -21.22 8.51
N ARG A 117 -3.38 -22.13 7.69
CA ARG A 117 -1.94 -22.45 7.66
C ARG A 117 -1.14 -21.36 6.96
N GLY A 118 -1.73 -20.68 5.96
CA GLY A 118 -1.15 -19.56 5.26
C GLY A 118 -1.24 -18.25 6.05
N TRP A 119 -0.63 -17.21 5.51
CA TRP A 119 -0.69 -15.86 6.03
C TRP A 119 -0.93 -14.85 4.92
N ALA A 120 -1.43 -13.65 5.26
CA ALA A 120 -1.62 -12.56 4.32
C ALA A 120 -0.80 -11.33 4.73
N TRP A 121 -0.06 -10.75 3.78
CA TRP A 121 0.63 -9.47 3.90
C TRP A 121 -0.01 -8.48 2.94
N GLU A 122 -0.22 -7.25 3.40
CA GLU A 122 -0.67 -6.14 2.56
C GLU A 122 0.51 -5.47 1.87
N ALA A 123 0.35 -5.14 0.59
CA ALA A 123 1.42 -4.64 -0.26
C ALA A 123 1.63 -3.12 -0.17
N PHE A 124 1.85 -2.59 1.03
CA PHE A 124 2.37 -1.24 1.22
C PHE A 124 3.89 -1.22 1.06
N HIS A 125 4.35 -1.39 -0.17
CA HIS A 125 5.76 -1.60 -0.52
C HIS A 125 6.72 -0.52 -0.03
N TYR A 126 6.27 0.74 0.05
CA TYR A 126 7.07 1.88 0.48
C TYR A 126 7.56 1.76 1.93
N ALA A 127 6.79 1.07 2.79
CA ALA A 127 7.05 0.99 4.22
C ALA A 127 8.37 0.28 4.57
N ASP A 128 8.88 -0.56 3.67
CA ASP A 128 10.14 -1.29 3.84
C ASP A 128 11.35 -0.53 3.24
N HIS A 129 11.12 0.63 2.60
CA HIS A 129 12.20 1.36 1.95
C HIS A 129 13.06 2.18 2.93
N PRO A 130 14.40 2.14 2.84
CA PRO A 130 15.30 2.87 3.75
C PRO A 130 15.05 4.37 3.87
N ALA A 131 14.56 5.04 2.80
CA ALA A 131 14.25 6.48 2.85
C ALA A 131 13.11 6.79 3.84
N VAL A 132 12.09 5.91 3.90
CA VAL A 132 10.98 6.06 4.85
C VAL A 132 11.46 5.81 6.28
N HIS A 133 12.28 4.78 6.49
CA HIS A 133 12.88 4.52 7.79
C HIS A 133 13.76 5.69 8.24
N ARG A 134 14.52 6.30 7.32
CA ARG A 134 15.36 7.46 7.63
C ARG A 134 14.55 8.71 7.97
N LEU A 135 13.42 8.96 7.28
CA LEU A 135 12.49 10.03 7.66
C LEU A 135 11.99 9.84 9.09
N ILE A 136 11.56 8.63 9.43
CA ILE A 136 11.10 8.29 10.78
C ILE A 136 12.20 8.50 11.81
N GLU A 137 13.44 8.13 11.49
CA GLU A 137 14.60 8.32 12.37
C GLU A 137 14.88 9.81 12.61
N VAL A 138 14.85 10.66 11.58
CA VAL A 138 15.00 12.12 11.70
C VAL A 138 13.95 12.71 12.64
N VAL A 139 12.70 12.28 12.53
CA VAL A 139 11.63 12.74 13.43
C VAL A 139 11.87 12.25 14.87
N ARG A 140 12.19 10.96 15.04
CA ARG A 140 12.39 10.36 16.38
C ARG A 140 13.62 10.88 17.11
N SER A 141 14.68 11.24 16.40
CA SER A 141 15.92 11.74 16.99
C SER A 141 15.79 13.15 17.59
N GLY A 142 14.67 13.84 17.29
CA GLY A 142 14.48 15.24 17.68
C GLY A 142 15.29 16.24 16.84
N GLU A 143 15.85 15.80 15.71
CA GLU A 143 16.65 16.65 14.84
C GLU A 143 15.88 17.86 14.29
N ILE A 144 14.58 17.69 14.01
CA ILE A 144 13.65 18.77 13.62
C ILE A 144 12.88 19.34 14.83
N GLY A 145 13.22 18.95 16.05
CA GLY A 145 12.56 19.38 17.28
C GLY A 145 11.21 18.68 17.53
N GLU A 146 10.35 19.32 18.33
CA GLU A 146 9.00 18.85 18.60
C GLU A 146 8.12 18.88 17.35
N LEU A 147 7.33 17.82 17.12
CA LEU A 147 6.41 17.72 16.00
C LEU A 147 5.37 18.86 16.03
N ARG A 148 5.24 19.59 14.92
CA ARG A 148 4.35 20.75 14.76
C ARG A 148 3.29 20.57 13.68
N GLY A 149 3.53 19.71 12.70
CA GLY A 149 2.58 19.46 11.62
C GLY A 149 3.06 18.43 10.63
N ILE A 150 2.12 17.87 9.88
CA ILE A 150 2.39 16.92 8.80
C ILE A 150 1.52 17.29 7.61
N ASP A 151 2.11 17.32 6.42
CA ASP A 151 1.41 17.47 5.15
C ASP A 151 1.69 16.25 4.28
N VAL A 152 0.63 15.60 3.79
CA VAL A 152 0.75 14.47 2.89
C VAL A 152 -0.12 14.68 1.65
N HIS A 153 0.53 14.62 0.49
CA HIS A 153 -0.09 14.78 -0.82
C HIS A 153 -0.01 13.49 -1.61
N MET A 154 -1.14 13.11 -2.22
CA MET A 154 -1.26 11.91 -3.03
C MET A 154 -2.06 12.24 -4.28
N ASP A 155 -1.41 12.85 -5.27
CA ASP A 155 -2.06 13.31 -6.50
C ASP A 155 -1.61 12.49 -7.72
N MET A 156 -2.55 12.20 -8.59
CA MET A 156 -2.30 11.66 -9.93
C MET A 156 -3.23 12.30 -10.96
N PRO A 157 -2.81 12.34 -12.26
CA PRO A 157 -3.72 12.69 -13.35
C PRO A 157 -4.88 11.71 -13.44
N ALA A 158 -6.04 12.20 -13.90
CA ALA A 158 -7.23 11.39 -14.03
C ALA A 158 -6.98 10.16 -14.92
N PRO A 159 -7.21 8.94 -14.44
CA PRO A 159 -7.19 7.77 -15.29
C PRO A 159 -8.35 7.81 -16.30
N PRO A 160 -8.27 7.05 -17.42
CA PRO A 160 -9.37 6.95 -18.37
C PRO A 160 -10.70 6.58 -17.68
N ALA A 161 -11.81 7.06 -18.20
CA ALA A 161 -13.15 6.80 -17.61
C ALA A 161 -13.50 5.31 -17.51
N SER A 162 -12.89 4.45 -18.34
CA SER A 162 -13.04 2.99 -18.28
C SER A 162 -12.15 2.30 -17.25
N ASP A 163 -11.30 3.04 -16.52
CA ASP A 163 -10.41 2.45 -15.52
C ASP A 163 -11.21 1.92 -14.31
N PRO A 164 -10.91 0.72 -13.81
CA PRO A 164 -11.55 0.15 -12.63
C PRO A 164 -11.51 1.03 -11.37
N ARG A 165 -10.56 1.97 -11.29
CA ARG A 165 -10.47 2.95 -10.20
C ARG A 165 -11.70 3.86 -10.09
N TRP A 166 -12.49 3.99 -11.15
CA TRP A 166 -13.75 4.73 -11.16
C TRP A 166 -14.99 3.84 -10.88
N SER A 167 -14.79 2.54 -10.64
CA SER A 167 -15.89 1.62 -10.37
C SER A 167 -16.21 1.54 -8.88
N PHE A 168 -17.41 1.99 -8.47
CA PHE A 168 -17.89 1.82 -7.10
C PHE A 168 -17.93 0.35 -6.70
N ASP A 169 -18.45 -0.53 -7.58
CA ASP A 169 -18.61 -1.97 -7.33
C ASP A 169 -17.27 -2.73 -7.22
N LEU A 170 -16.17 -2.10 -7.67
CA LEU A 170 -14.81 -2.61 -7.50
C LEU A 170 -14.04 -1.85 -6.41
N ALA A 171 -14.75 -1.17 -5.51
CA ALA A 171 -14.20 -0.37 -4.44
C ALA A 171 -13.20 0.69 -4.94
N GLY A 172 -13.55 1.39 -6.03
CA GLY A 172 -12.75 2.49 -6.57
C GLY A 172 -12.88 3.78 -5.76
N GLY A 173 -12.06 4.77 -6.13
CA GLY A 173 -12.02 6.10 -5.54
C GLY A 173 -10.61 6.54 -5.14
N ALA A 174 -10.39 7.85 -5.08
CA ALA A 174 -9.09 8.43 -4.73
C ALA A 174 -8.63 8.01 -3.34
N MET A 175 -9.56 7.90 -2.39
CA MET A 175 -9.24 7.47 -1.03
C MET A 175 -8.77 6.02 -0.98
N MET A 176 -9.38 5.14 -1.77
CA MET A 176 -8.99 3.73 -1.88
C MET A 176 -7.67 3.55 -2.61
N ASP A 177 -7.44 4.26 -3.71
CA ASP A 177 -6.23 4.06 -4.51
C ASP A 177 -5.00 4.81 -3.96
N LEU A 178 -5.19 6.03 -3.49
CA LEU A 178 -4.15 6.96 -3.08
C LEU A 178 -4.18 7.26 -1.58
N GLY A 179 -5.32 7.63 -1.04
CA GLY A 179 -5.46 8.03 0.36
C GLY A 179 -5.08 6.95 1.36
N CYS A 180 -5.24 5.67 0.97
CA CYS A 180 -4.79 4.55 1.79
C CYS A 180 -3.28 4.59 2.08
N TYR A 181 -2.44 5.06 1.14
CA TYR A 181 -1.01 5.26 1.38
C TYR A 181 -0.75 6.35 2.41
N ALA A 182 -1.46 7.48 2.31
CA ALA A 182 -1.34 8.58 3.27
C ALA A 182 -1.72 8.11 4.69
N LEU A 183 -2.88 7.45 4.84
CA LEU A 183 -3.31 6.93 6.14
C LEU A 183 -2.34 5.89 6.70
N ASN A 184 -1.87 4.95 5.87
CA ASN A 184 -0.91 3.94 6.30
C ASN A 184 0.44 4.56 6.68
N GLY A 185 0.91 5.58 5.95
CA GLY A 185 2.13 6.34 6.28
C GLY A 185 2.04 7.09 7.60
N LEU A 186 0.91 7.72 7.87
CA LEU A 186 0.64 8.37 9.15
C LEU A 186 0.60 7.36 10.31
N LEU A 187 -0.04 6.21 10.10
CA LEU A 187 -0.07 5.14 11.10
C LEU A 187 1.32 4.56 11.36
N LEU A 188 2.14 4.39 10.31
CA LEU A 188 3.53 3.93 10.45
C LEU A 188 4.36 4.93 11.27
N LEU A 189 4.21 6.23 11.00
CA LEU A 189 4.88 7.27 11.75
C LEU A 189 4.36 7.32 13.21
N GLY A 190 3.04 7.25 13.40
CA GLY A 190 2.42 7.21 14.73
C GLY A 190 2.90 6.03 15.58
N GLU A 191 2.98 4.83 15.01
CA GLU A 191 3.56 3.65 15.66
C GLU A 191 5.01 3.90 16.11
N ALA A 192 5.81 4.52 15.26
CA ALA A 192 7.20 4.79 15.54
C ALA A 192 7.40 5.85 16.65
N LEU A 193 6.45 6.78 16.81
CA LEU A 193 6.44 7.82 17.82
C LEU A 193 5.69 7.43 19.09
N GLY A 194 4.90 6.36 19.06
CA GLY A 194 4.01 5.96 20.15
C GLY A 194 2.75 6.85 20.27
N GLU A 195 2.36 7.50 19.16
CA GLU A 195 1.27 8.47 19.11
C GLU A 195 0.07 7.97 18.30
N PRO A 196 -1.17 8.25 18.71
CA PRO A 196 -2.36 7.89 17.96
C PRO A 196 -2.56 8.78 16.73
N VAL A 197 -3.22 8.23 15.71
CA VAL A 197 -3.72 8.97 14.54
C VAL A 197 -5.25 9.03 14.62
N GLU A 198 -5.80 10.24 14.62
CA GLU A 198 -7.23 10.50 14.75
C GLU A 198 -7.75 11.36 13.60
N LEU A 199 -8.91 11.00 13.03
CA LEU A 199 -9.62 11.82 12.05
C LEU A 199 -10.35 12.96 12.76
N ILE A 200 -10.25 14.18 12.23
CA ILE A 200 -10.94 15.38 12.73
C ILE A 200 -12.07 15.79 11.78
N SER A 201 -11.80 15.82 10.47
CA SER A 201 -12.80 16.13 9.44
C SER A 201 -12.35 15.61 8.09
N ALA A 202 -13.29 15.38 7.20
CA ALA A 202 -13.03 15.04 5.81
C ALA A 202 -14.08 15.64 4.87
N GLU A 203 -13.62 15.98 3.66
CA GLU A 203 -14.46 16.47 2.55
C GLU A 203 -14.06 15.70 1.29
N ALA A 204 -15.03 15.41 0.43
CA ALA A 204 -14.78 14.73 -0.83
C ALA A 204 -15.46 15.44 -1.99
N ASP A 205 -14.75 15.51 -3.12
CA ASP A 205 -15.35 15.87 -4.41
C ASP A 205 -15.65 14.56 -5.15
N PRO A 206 -16.92 14.30 -5.49
CA PRO A 206 -17.29 13.09 -6.19
C PRO A 206 -16.81 13.10 -7.65
N TYR A 207 -16.63 11.91 -8.22
CA TYR A 207 -16.37 11.74 -9.64
C TYR A 207 -17.61 12.03 -10.47
N GLU A 208 -17.48 12.84 -11.52
CA GLU A 208 -18.62 13.23 -12.37
C GLU A 208 -19.35 12.04 -13.03
N GLY A 209 -18.63 10.96 -13.34
CA GLY A 209 -19.19 9.76 -13.98
C GLY A 209 -19.97 8.86 -13.02
N ASP A 210 -19.69 8.90 -11.72
CA ASP A 210 -20.43 8.18 -10.67
C ASP A 210 -20.25 8.91 -9.34
N GLY A 211 -21.27 9.63 -8.90
CA GLY A 211 -21.25 10.42 -7.66
C GLY A 211 -21.04 9.61 -6.37
N ARG A 212 -21.01 8.28 -6.46
CA ARG A 212 -20.67 7.39 -5.34
C ARG A 212 -19.15 7.20 -5.16
N VAL A 213 -18.36 7.60 -6.16
CA VAL A 213 -16.91 7.47 -6.18
C VAL A 213 -16.27 8.83 -5.95
N ASP A 214 -15.31 8.93 -5.07
CA ASP A 214 -14.52 10.12 -4.81
C ASP A 214 -13.43 10.31 -5.86
N ALA A 215 -13.39 11.50 -6.47
CA ALA A 215 -12.28 11.92 -7.34
C ALA A 215 -11.16 12.58 -6.53
N THR A 216 -11.53 13.31 -5.47
CA THR A 216 -10.60 13.99 -4.57
C THR A 216 -11.13 13.91 -3.14
N VAL A 217 -10.22 13.70 -2.18
CA VAL A 217 -10.51 13.76 -0.75
C VAL A 217 -9.49 14.66 -0.06
N ARG A 218 -10.00 15.52 0.84
CA ARG A 218 -9.20 16.32 1.77
C ARG A 218 -9.60 15.93 3.17
N ALA A 219 -8.62 15.57 3.99
CA ALA A 219 -8.89 15.26 5.39
C ALA A 219 -7.95 16.03 6.31
N ARG A 220 -8.48 16.39 7.47
CA ARG A 220 -7.73 16.88 8.61
C ARG A 220 -7.68 15.77 9.65
N LEU A 221 -6.46 15.44 10.08
CA LEU A 221 -6.22 14.44 11.12
C LEU A 221 -5.34 15.08 12.20
N ARG A 222 -5.08 14.30 13.23
CA ARG A 222 -4.11 14.61 14.28
C ARG A 222 -3.24 13.39 14.51
N LEU A 223 -1.93 13.60 14.66
CA LEU A 223 -0.99 12.60 15.11
C LEU A 223 -0.45 13.06 16.47
N GLY A 224 -0.87 12.41 17.56
CA GLY A 224 -0.71 12.98 18.90
C GLY A 224 -1.37 14.35 18.97
N GLU A 225 -0.62 15.40 19.29
CA GLU A 225 -1.11 16.79 19.30
C GLU A 225 -0.85 17.53 17.99
N ALA A 226 -0.09 16.95 17.05
CA ALA A 226 0.28 17.63 15.81
C ALA A 226 -0.84 17.54 14.76
N PRO A 227 -1.24 18.68 14.15
CA PRO A 227 -2.20 18.70 13.06
C PRO A 227 -1.62 18.02 11.81
N VAL A 228 -2.49 17.33 11.07
CA VAL A 228 -2.16 16.69 9.80
C VAL A 228 -3.11 17.18 8.73
N ALA A 229 -2.57 17.66 7.60
CA ALA A 229 -3.30 17.91 6.38
C ALA A 229 -3.04 16.78 5.37
N MET A 230 -4.11 16.15 4.88
CA MET A 230 -4.05 15.09 3.89
C MET A 230 -4.84 15.47 2.65
N HIS A 231 -4.25 15.27 1.48
CA HIS A 231 -4.88 15.42 0.18
C HIS A 231 -4.65 14.18 -0.66
N ALA A 232 -5.71 13.64 -1.28
CA ALA A 232 -5.64 12.53 -2.22
C ALA A 232 -6.55 12.81 -3.42
N SER A 233 -6.01 12.81 -4.65
CA SER A 233 -6.77 13.15 -5.85
C SER A 233 -6.36 12.29 -7.05
N MET A 234 -7.35 11.69 -7.69
CA MET A 234 -7.24 11.09 -9.02
C MET A 234 -7.65 12.08 -10.14
N ALA A 235 -7.70 13.37 -9.84
CA ALA A 235 -7.95 14.46 -10.78
C ALA A 235 -6.91 15.58 -10.62
N GLY A 236 -5.74 15.26 -10.09
CA GLY A 236 -4.63 16.19 -9.86
C GLY A 236 -3.97 16.65 -11.17
N PRO A 237 -3.21 17.76 -11.10
CA PRO A 237 -2.52 18.31 -12.26
C PRO A 237 -1.29 17.49 -12.69
N GLY A 238 -0.85 16.57 -11.84
CA GLY A 238 0.34 15.73 -12.06
C GLY A 238 0.51 14.71 -10.95
N TRP A 239 1.66 14.03 -10.96
CA TRP A 239 2.03 13.09 -9.90
C TRP A 239 2.71 13.83 -8.76
N ASP A 240 2.16 13.76 -7.56
CA ASP A 240 2.74 14.26 -6.30
C ASP A 240 2.45 13.27 -5.17
N PHE A 241 3.49 12.68 -4.62
CA PHE A 241 3.41 11.71 -3.53
C PHE A 241 4.26 12.17 -2.34
N GLY A 242 4.12 13.43 -2.00
CA GLY A 242 4.93 14.12 -1.01
C GLY A 242 4.50 13.83 0.43
N LEU A 243 5.50 13.60 1.30
CA LEU A 243 5.31 13.53 2.75
C LEU A 243 6.28 14.51 3.43
N ARG A 244 5.72 15.54 4.07
CA ARG A 244 6.44 16.58 4.82
C ARG A 244 6.09 16.47 6.30
N VAL A 245 7.11 16.50 7.13
CA VAL A 245 6.98 16.55 8.59
C VAL A 245 7.70 17.80 9.10
N THR A 246 6.96 18.68 9.76
CA THR A 246 7.45 19.95 10.31
C THR A 246 7.59 19.84 11.81
N GLY A 247 8.73 20.22 12.32
CA GLY A 247 9.03 20.33 13.75
C GLY A 247 9.36 21.76 14.18
N SER A 248 9.60 21.96 15.47
CA SER A 248 9.91 23.28 16.05
C SER A 248 11.30 23.81 15.66
N LEU A 249 12.19 22.94 15.17
CA LEU A 249 13.56 23.28 14.77
C LEU A 249 13.85 23.04 13.29
N GLY A 250 12.83 22.66 12.50
CA GLY A 250 13.03 22.39 11.08
C GLY A 250 11.97 21.50 10.47
N GLU A 251 12.29 20.90 9.34
CA GLU A 251 11.40 20.00 8.62
C GLU A 251 12.16 18.85 7.94
N THR A 252 11.45 17.76 7.67
CA THR A 252 11.93 16.70 6.77
C THR A 252 10.89 16.40 5.70
N TYR A 253 11.35 16.13 4.47
CA TYR A 253 10.47 15.98 3.31
C TYR A 253 10.95 14.86 2.37
N LEU A 254 10.06 13.94 2.04
CA LEU A 254 10.19 12.97 0.96
C LEU A 254 9.30 13.41 -0.21
N PRO A 255 9.85 13.86 -1.36
CA PRO A 255 9.04 14.26 -2.53
C PRO A 255 8.22 13.13 -3.13
N ASN A 256 8.69 11.89 -3.02
CA ASN A 256 7.97 10.70 -3.43
C ASN A 256 8.17 9.59 -2.39
N PHE A 257 7.35 9.60 -1.33
CA PHE A 257 7.48 8.59 -0.28
C PHE A 257 6.96 7.22 -0.70
N VAL A 258 6.07 7.16 -1.71
CA VAL A 258 5.51 5.90 -2.22
C VAL A 258 6.52 5.15 -3.09
N LYS A 259 7.22 5.86 -3.97
CA LYS A 259 8.24 5.30 -4.86
C LYS A 259 9.59 6.02 -4.70
N PRO A 260 10.26 5.85 -3.55
CA PRO A 260 11.51 6.56 -3.32
C PRO A 260 12.63 6.22 -4.33
N GLN A 261 12.53 5.11 -5.06
CA GLN A 261 13.46 4.80 -6.15
C GLN A 261 13.33 5.76 -7.34
N GLU A 262 12.19 6.43 -7.54
CA GLU A 262 11.98 7.43 -8.59
C GLU A 262 12.51 8.83 -8.15
N ASP A 263 12.26 9.21 -6.89
CA ASP A 263 12.86 10.40 -6.26
C ASP A 263 13.18 10.12 -4.80
N GLY A 264 14.34 9.55 -4.55
CA GLY A 264 14.80 9.12 -3.22
C GLY A 264 15.47 10.22 -2.40
N ARG A 265 15.22 11.48 -2.71
CA ARG A 265 15.74 12.59 -1.91
C ARG A 265 14.98 12.68 -0.60
N LEU A 266 15.66 12.47 0.52
CA LEU A 266 15.20 12.93 1.82
C LEU A 266 15.83 14.30 2.06
N ILE A 267 15.00 15.33 2.09
CA ILE A 267 15.42 16.71 2.34
C ILE A 267 15.19 17.00 3.82
N VAL A 268 16.24 17.38 4.53
CA VAL A 268 16.16 17.77 5.93
C VAL A 268 16.65 19.22 6.04
N ARG A 269 15.81 20.08 6.58
CA ARG A 269 16.12 21.46 6.92
C ARG A 269 16.07 21.62 8.43
N SER A 270 17.13 22.12 9.02
CA SER A 270 17.22 22.31 10.48
C SER A 270 17.75 23.69 10.79
N THR A 271 17.21 24.28 11.86
CA THR A 271 17.67 25.55 12.44
C THR A 271 18.39 25.34 13.76
N SER A 272 18.74 24.10 14.12
CA SER A 272 19.40 23.73 15.37
C SER A 272 20.92 23.98 15.32
N GLY A 273 21.35 25.19 14.95
CA GLY A 273 22.77 25.52 14.85
C GLY A 273 23.01 27.00 14.57
N VAL A 274 24.22 27.35 14.15
CA VAL A 274 24.55 28.70 13.72
C VAL A 274 24.09 28.91 12.27
N GLY A 275 22.77 29.02 12.07
CA GLY A 275 22.11 29.22 10.77
C GLY A 275 21.20 28.06 10.36
N ALA A 276 20.44 28.28 9.25
CA ALA A 276 19.63 27.22 8.67
C ALA A 276 20.51 26.30 7.80
N GLU A 277 20.46 25.02 8.05
CA GLU A 277 21.15 24.00 7.25
C GLU A 277 20.13 23.19 6.44
N GLU A 278 20.39 23.01 5.15
CA GLU A 278 19.68 22.06 4.31
C GLU A 278 20.64 20.94 3.89
N ARG A 279 20.24 19.70 4.09
CA ARG A 279 20.94 18.56 3.52
C ARG A 279 19.97 17.68 2.74
N VAL A 280 20.49 17.05 1.70
CA VAL A 280 19.77 16.09 0.87
C VAL A 280 20.45 14.74 1.03
N GLU A 281 19.73 13.80 1.62
CA GLU A 281 20.18 12.41 1.75
C GLU A 281 19.54 11.55 0.65
N ARG A 282 20.26 10.51 0.21
CA ARG A 282 19.74 9.47 -0.67
C ARG A 282 20.03 8.12 -0.03
N THR A 283 18.98 7.33 0.15
CA THR A 283 19.08 6.02 0.81
C THR A 283 18.40 4.97 -0.03
N GLY A 284 18.90 3.74 0.07
CA GLY A 284 18.40 2.63 -0.71
C GLY A 284 19.02 2.54 -2.11
N GLY A 285 19.11 1.34 -2.65
CA GLY A 285 19.69 1.05 -3.97
C GLY A 285 18.84 0.06 -4.76
N ALA A 286 17.67 -0.32 -4.22
CA ALA A 286 16.70 -1.21 -4.84
C ALA A 286 15.31 -0.54 -4.87
N SER A 287 14.38 -1.11 -5.63
CA SER A 287 13.00 -0.64 -5.62
C SER A 287 12.32 -0.92 -4.27
N SER A 288 11.34 -0.10 -3.90
CA SER A 288 10.52 -0.33 -2.71
C SER A 288 9.80 -1.69 -2.76
N TYR A 289 9.44 -2.13 -3.95
CA TYR A 289 8.87 -3.47 -4.18
C TYR A 289 9.87 -4.60 -3.88
N ALA A 290 11.14 -4.42 -4.23
CA ALA A 290 12.18 -5.40 -3.93
C ALA A 290 12.47 -5.47 -2.41
N TYR A 291 12.44 -4.34 -1.69
CA TYR A 291 12.55 -4.36 -0.22
C TYR A 291 11.37 -5.10 0.41
N GLN A 292 10.14 -4.82 -0.03
CA GLN A 292 8.96 -5.54 0.43
C GLN A 292 9.07 -7.06 0.15
N LEU A 293 9.46 -7.44 -1.07
CA LEU A 293 9.53 -8.85 -1.46
C LEU A 293 10.59 -9.60 -0.63
N ARG A 294 11.74 -8.97 -0.34
CA ARG A 294 12.75 -9.54 0.58
C ARG A 294 12.18 -9.77 1.98
N ARG A 295 11.49 -8.78 2.55
CA ARG A 295 10.83 -8.92 3.86
C ARG A 295 9.79 -10.04 3.86
N VAL A 296 8.93 -10.10 2.84
CA VAL A 296 7.91 -11.14 2.72
C VAL A 296 8.57 -12.52 2.57
N ARG A 297 9.62 -12.65 1.77
CA ARG A 297 10.38 -13.90 1.64
C ARG A 297 10.94 -14.37 2.98
N ASP A 298 11.57 -13.47 3.71
CA ASP A 298 12.15 -13.82 5.02
C ASP A 298 11.03 -14.25 5.99
N ALA A 299 9.87 -13.59 5.97
CA ALA A 299 8.70 -13.94 6.78
C ALA A 299 8.11 -15.30 6.38
N VAL A 300 7.97 -15.59 5.07
CA VAL A 300 7.49 -16.90 4.58
C VAL A 300 8.44 -18.02 4.98
N ARG A 301 9.74 -17.83 4.79
CA ARG A 301 10.76 -18.85 5.12
C ARG A 301 10.89 -19.10 6.63
N ALA A 302 10.63 -18.10 7.45
CA ALA A 302 10.63 -18.19 8.91
C ALA A 302 9.28 -18.56 9.53
N ASP A 303 8.23 -18.77 8.74
CA ASP A 303 6.81 -18.90 9.19
C ASP A 303 6.43 -17.76 10.16
N GLN A 304 6.89 -16.56 9.85
CA GLN A 304 6.70 -15.39 10.72
C GLN A 304 5.39 -14.68 10.39
N ARG A 305 4.48 -14.64 11.36
CA ARG A 305 3.20 -13.94 11.31
C ARG A 305 3.30 -12.64 12.10
N SER A 306 2.95 -11.52 11.47
CA SER A 306 3.07 -10.20 12.12
C SER A 306 1.71 -9.64 12.51
N ALA A 307 1.34 -9.79 13.78
CA ALA A 307 0.14 -9.17 14.34
C ALA A 307 0.20 -7.62 14.26
N ALA A 308 1.38 -7.03 14.36
CA ALA A 308 1.56 -5.57 14.25
C ALA A 308 1.20 -5.05 12.85
N LEU A 309 1.69 -5.73 11.80
CA LEU A 309 1.35 -5.35 10.42
C LEU A 309 -0.15 -5.52 10.16
N LEU A 310 -0.75 -6.63 10.59
CA LEU A 310 -2.19 -6.85 10.48
C LEU A 310 -2.98 -5.80 11.25
N GLY A 311 -2.53 -5.40 12.44
CA GLY A 311 -3.13 -4.34 13.23
C GLY A 311 -3.07 -2.97 12.55
N ARG A 312 -1.99 -2.65 11.81
CA ARG A 312 -1.90 -1.43 11.01
C ARG A 312 -2.86 -1.47 9.83
N SER A 313 -2.91 -2.59 9.09
CA SER A 313 -3.89 -2.79 8.02
C SER A 313 -5.32 -2.57 8.51
N ARG A 314 -5.67 -3.12 9.68
CA ARG A 314 -6.99 -2.90 10.29
C ARG A 314 -7.27 -1.43 10.58
N ARG A 315 -6.30 -0.71 11.16
CA ARG A 315 -6.46 0.73 11.44
C ARG A 315 -6.54 1.55 10.15
N THR A 316 -5.80 1.17 9.11
CA THR A 316 -5.93 1.80 7.78
C THR A 316 -7.36 1.66 7.26
N MET A 317 -7.94 0.45 7.30
CA MET A 317 -9.33 0.23 6.87
C MET A 317 -10.34 0.98 7.73
N ALA A 318 -10.14 1.04 9.05
CA ALA A 318 -11.01 1.79 9.95
C ALA A 318 -11.00 3.30 9.64
N LEU A 319 -9.83 3.88 9.37
CA LEU A 319 -9.71 5.28 8.98
C LEU A 319 -10.29 5.55 7.59
N LEU A 320 -10.15 4.62 6.63
CA LEU A 320 -10.80 4.71 5.32
C LEU A 320 -12.32 4.81 5.45
N ASP A 321 -12.92 3.89 6.22
CA ASP A 321 -14.37 3.91 6.48
C ASP A 321 -14.80 5.19 7.20
N ALA A 322 -14.00 5.67 8.16
CA ALA A 322 -14.28 6.92 8.89
C ALA A 322 -14.22 8.15 7.97
N VAL A 323 -13.23 8.23 7.05
CA VAL A 323 -13.13 9.32 6.07
C VAL A 323 -14.34 9.33 5.14
N TYR A 324 -14.79 8.17 4.65
CA TYR A 324 -15.99 8.08 3.83
C TYR A 324 -17.26 8.52 4.60
N ALA A 325 -17.40 8.09 5.84
CA ALA A 325 -18.53 8.47 6.68
C ALA A 325 -18.54 9.99 6.95
N GLU A 326 -17.42 10.58 7.31
CA GLU A 326 -17.28 12.01 7.61
C GLU A 326 -17.51 12.88 6.38
N SER A 327 -17.00 12.45 5.21
CA SER A 327 -17.18 13.19 3.94
C SER A 327 -18.55 12.95 3.26
N GLY A 328 -19.46 12.18 3.87
CA GLY A 328 -20.76 11.86 3.31
C GLY A 328 -20.73 10.92 2.09
N MET A 329 -19.58 10.31 1.81
CA MET A 329 -19.46 9.35 0.72
C MET A 329 -19.88 7.94 1.18
N PRO A 330 -20.48 7.13 0.29
CA PRO A 330 -20.88 5.78 0.66
C PRO A 330 -19.65 4.89 0.93
N ARG A 331 -19.74 4.08 1.98
CA ARG A 331 -18.74 3.03 2.23
C ARG A 331 -18.64 2.09 1.01
N ARG A 332 -17.45 1.66 0.68
CA ARG A 332 -17.23 0.76 -0.45
C ARG A 332 -17.88 -0.60 -0.21
N PRO A 333 -18.55 -1.18 -1.24
CA PRO A 333 -19.22 -2.47 -1.09
C PRO A 333 -18.20 -3.58 -0.90
N GLY A 334 -18.48 -4.48 0.05
CA GLY A 334 -17.74 -5.73 0.22
C GLY A 334 -18.40 -6.86 -0.57
N ARG A 335 -17.66 -7.96 -0.74
CA ARG A 335 -18.11 -9.22 -1.35
C ARG A 335 -18.19 -10.37 -0.34
N LEU A 336 -17.56 -10.16 0.83
CA LEU A 336 -17.65 -11.04 1.98
C LEU A 336 -18.68 -10.44 2.94
N GLY A 337 -19.86 -11.03 3.05
CA GLY A 337 -20.91 -10.54 3.92
C GLY A 337 -21.82 -11.66 4.34
#